data_78c51d8762a993f666438daf933f2dc7
#
_entry.id   78c51d8762a993f666438daf933f2dc7
#
_cell.length_a   1.000
_cell.length_b   1.000
_cell.length_c   1.000
_cell.angle_alpha   90.00
_cell.angle_beta   90.00
_cell.angle_gamma   90.00
#
_symmetry.space_group_name_H-M   'P 1'
#
loop_
_entity.id
_entity.type
_entity.pdbx_description
1 polymer ?
#
loop_
_entity_poly.entity_id
_entity_poly.type
_entity_poly.pdbx_seq_one_letter_code
_entity_poly.pdbx_strand_id
1 'polypeptide(L)'
;MPTLEDAATPSERTREILTRLERRNETASSSATALGAGGRTTLAALESLDAAWSRVRRGEYSPKPVTPFVKTSTGSGASDDASETYDVVVCGGTLGILVATALQRRGAKTCVVERGALRGREQEWNVSRAETLALVDAGALSREDVEECLMIEFNPIRCGFKGADRELMTRDILNTGISPEKLVKRCRERFEEAGGTVL
;
A
#
# COMPACT_ATOMS: atom_id res chain seq x y z
N MET A 1 -13.09 26.64 -19.83
CA MET A 1 -12.37 25.41 -19.46
C MET A 1 -10.93 25.81 -19.19
N PRO A 2 -10.34 25.47 -18.03
CA PRO A 2 -8.94 25.73 -17.81
C PRO A 2 -8.11 25.02 -18.88
N THR A 3 -7.11 25.68 -19.40
CA THR A 3 -6.20 25.11 -20.40
C THR A 3 -5.40 23.98 -19.80
N LEU A 4 -4.89 23.09 -20.63
CA LEU A 4 -4.12 21.92 -20.17
C LEU A 4 -2.81 22.30 -19.44
N GLU A 5 -2.37 23.55 -19.56
CA GLU A 5 -1.19 24.11 -18.87
C GLU A 5 -1.51 24.49 -17.40
N ASP A 6 -2.75 24.87 -17.09
CA ASP A 6 -3.16 25.30 -15.73
C ASP A 6 -3.29 24.13 -14.74
N ALA A 7 -3.25 22.86 -15.20
CA ALA A 7 -3.42 21.67 -14.38
C ALA A 7 -2.10 21.10 -13.79
N ALA A 8 -0.98 21.78 -14.00
CA ALA A 8 0.34 21.23 -13.66
C ALA A 8 0.82 21.54 -12.23
N THR A 9 0.11 22.39 -11.50
CA THR A 9 0.46 22.80 -10.13
C THR A 9 -0.79 22.82 -9.25
N PRO A 10 -0.69 22.39 -7.98
CA PRO A 10 -1.80 22.51 -7.04
C PRO A 10 -2.27 23.96 -6.95
N SER A 11 -3.58 24.19 -6.92
CA SER A 11 -4.12 25.54 -6.75
C SER A 11 -3.60 26.16 -5.46
N GLU A 12 -3.51 27.49 -5.42
CA GLU A 12 -3.08 28.25 -4.23
C GLU A 12 -3.89 27.82 -2.99
N ARG A 13 -5.20 27.69 -3.14
CA ARG A 13 -6.09 27.20 -2.08
C ARG A 13 -5.73 25.79 -1.61
N THR A 14 -5.37 24.88 -2.51
CA THR A 14 -4.94 23.52 -2.16
C THR A 14 -3.64 23.57 -1.36
N ARG A 15 -2.67 24.37 -1.79
CA ARG A 15 -1.41 24.57 -1.07
C ARG A 15 -1.64 25.11 0.34
N GLU A 16 -2.46 26.14 0.49
CA GLU A 16 -2.80 26.72 1.79
C GLU A 16 -3.43 25.68 2.73
N ILE A 17 -4.40 24.91 2.23
CA ILE A 17 -5.07 23.87 3.02
C ILE A 17 -4.07 22.81 3.49
N LEU A 18 -3.27 22.25 2.58
CA LEU A 18 -2.32 21.19 2.89
C LEU A 18 -1.23 21.68 3.84
N THR A 19 -0.67 22.89 3.61
CA THR A 19 0.32 23.51 4.51
C THR A 19 -0.25 23.72 5.91
N ARG A 20 -1.52 24.14 6.01
CA ARG A 20 -2.18 24.32 7.31
C ARG A 20 -2.39 22.99 8.03
N LEU A 21 -2.73 21.91 7.31
CA LEU A 21 -2.87 20.57 7.86
C LEU A 21 -1.53 20.04 8.36
N GLU A 22 -0.46 20.22 7.60
CA GLU A 22 0.89 19.81 7.97
C GLU A 22 1.34 20.50 9.28
N ARG A 23 1.16 21.81 9.40
CA ARG A 23 1.47 22.57 10.64
C ARG A 23 0.66 22.09 11.83
N ARG A 24 -0.60 21.72 11.65
CA ARG A 24 -1.43 21.15 12.73
C ARG A 24 -0.91 19.79 13.20
N ASN A 25 -0.42 18.98 12.28
CA ASN A 25 0.12 17.67 12.59
C ASN A 25 1.49 17.77 13.30
N GLU A 26 2.32 18.75 12.95
CA GLU A 26 3.59 19.04 13.63
C GLU A 26 3.39 19.47 15.09
N THR A 27 2.30 20.18 15.39
CA THR A 27 1.97 20.63 16.75
C THR A 27 1.25 19.56 17.58
N ALA A 28 0.59 18.60 16.93
CA ALA A 28 0.01 17.44 17.59
C ALA A 28 1.10 16.38 17.73
N SER A 29 1.58 16.17 18.94
CA SER A 29 2.72 15.35 19.41
C SER A 29 2.80 13.88 18.90
N SER A 30 2.32 13.57 17.72
CA SER A 30 2.43 12.27 17.10
C SER A 30 3.30 12.37 15.82
N SER A 31 4.56 12.06 15.98
CA SER A 31 5.58 12.07 14.92
C SER A 31 5.33 11.09 13.77
N ALA A 32 4.26 10.32 13.80
CA ALA A 32 3.95 9.29 12.80
C ALA A 32 2.93 9.73 11.74
N THR A 33 2.12 10.74 12.02
CA THR A 33 0.91 11.07 11.25
C THR A 33 1.15 11.98 10.04
N ALA A 34 2.28 12.68 9.99
CA ALA A 34 2.54 13.67 8.93
C ALA A 34 3.06 13.08 7.61
N LEU A 35 3.44 11.80 7.60
CA LEU A 35 4.07 11.19 6.45
C LEU A 35 3.08 10.28 5.70
N GLY A 36 2.66 10.71 4.52
CA GLY A 36 1.92 9.85 3.59
C GLY A 36 2.71 8.58 3.23
N ALA A 37 2.10 7.66 2.50
CA ALA A 37 2.78 6.48 1.97
C ALA A 37 4.10 6.89 1.28
N GLY A 38 5.20 6.29 1.69
CA GLY A 38 6.54 6.63 1.18
C GLY A 38 7.29 7.73 1.94
N GLY A 39 6.82 8.16 3.13
CA GLY A 39 7.57 9.07 4.01
C GLY A 39 7.62 10.53 3.57
N ARG A 40 6.72 10.97 2.69
CA ARG A 40 6.62 12.36 2.23
C ARG A 40 5.46 13.07 2.88
N THR A 41 5.58 14.39 3.08
CA THR A 41 4.44 15.23 3.46
C THR A 41 3.37 15.19 2.35
N THR A 42 2.11 15.44 2.70
CA THR A 42 1.00 15.38 1.74
C THR A 42 1.19 16.38 0.60
N LEU A 43 1.66 17.59 0.90
CA LEU A 43 1.92 18.62 -0.13
C LEU A 43 3.09 18.20 -1.05
N ALA A 44 4.21 17.76 -0.49
CA ALA A 44 5.36 17.30 -1.27
C ALA A 44 5.03 16.05 -2.13
N ALA A 45 4.18 15.17 -1.63
CA ALA A 45 3.70 14.02 -2.39
C ALA A 45 2.84 14.47 -3.59
N LEU A 46 1.91 15.41 -3.38
CA LEU A 46 1.06 15.97 -4.44
C LEU A 46 1.90 16.67 -5.50
N GLU A 47 2.83 17.55 -5.12
CA GLU A 47 3.72 18.25 -6.05
C GLU A 47 4.57 17.28 -6.89
N SER A 48 5.06 16.22 -6.26
CA SER A 48 5.82 15.17 -6.96
C SER A 48 4.97 14.40 -7.97
N LEU A 49 3.70 14.11 -7.63
CA LEU A 49 2.76 13.46 -8.53
C LEU A 49 2.37 14.37 -9.70
N ASP A 50 2.08 15.64 -9.46
CA ASP A 50 1.75 16.61 -10.50
C ASP A 50 2.92 16.80 -11.46
N ALA A 51 4.14 16.89 -10.96
CA ALA A 51 5.33 16.98 -11.79
C ALA A 51 5.54 15.71 -12.64
N ALA A 52 5.31 14.54 -12.06
CA ALA A 52 5.41 13.25 -12.78
C ALA A 52 4.33 13.16 -13.86
N TRP A 53 3.09 13.52 -13.56
CA TRP A 53 1.98 13.51 -14.49
C TRP A 53 2.20 14.51 -15.64
N SER A 54 2.70 15.70 -15.33
CA SER A 54 3.03 16.70 -16.35
C SER A 54 4.06 16.19 -17.36
N ARG A 55 5.09 15.46 -16.90
CA ARG A 55 6.06 14.82 -17.80
C ARG A 55 5.41 13.77 -18.71
N VAL A 56 4.55 12.93 -18.16
CA VAL A 56 3.80 11.94 -18.96
C VAL A 56 2.97 12.63 -20.03
N ARG A 57 2.26 13.71 -19.68
CA ARG A 57 1.42 14.45 -20.65
C ARG A 57 2.19 15.15 -21.75
N ARG A 58 3.41 15.61 -21.47
CA ARG A 58 4.29 16.21 -22.49
C ARG A 58 5.03 15.17 -23.34
N GLY A 59 4.81 13.88 -23.10
CA GLY A 59 5.51 12.83 -23.81
C GLY A 59 6.99 12.69 -23.40
N GLU A 60 7.38 13.31 -22.29
CA GLU A 60 8.76 13.26 -21.75
C GLU A 60 9.01 12.00 -20.92
N TYR A 61 8.00 11.17 -20.77
CA TYR A 61 8.12 9.89 -20.07
C TYR A 61 8.73 8.86 -21.01
N SER A 62 9.98 8.53 -20.77
CA SER A 62 10.62 7.35 -21.37
C SER A 62 10.57 6.23 -20.32
N PRO A 63 9.87 5.13 -20.57
CA PRO A 63 9.94 3.99 -19.68
C PRO A 63 11.40 3.53 -19.61
N LYS A 64 11.91 3.31 -18.42
CA LYS A 64 13.23 2.70 -18.26
C LYS A 64 13.20 1.36 -19.01
N PRO A 65 14.21 1.08 -19.85
CA PRO A 65 14.28 -0.22 -20.50
C PRO A 65 14.22 -1.30 -19.42
N VAL A 66 13.36 -2.28 -19.63
CA VAL A 66 13.31 -3.47 -18.79
C VAL A 66 14.71 -4.09 -18.88
N THR A 67 15.37 -4.27 -17.75
CA THR A 67 16.67 -4.92 -17.70
C THR A 67 16.51 -6.29 -18.37
N PRO A 68 17.21 -6.59 -19.49
CA PRO A 68 17.11 -7.89 -20.12
C PRO A 68 17.45 -8.96 -19.10
N PHE A 69 16.73 -10.07 -19.14
CA PHE A 69 17.07 -11.23 -18.32
C PHE A 69 18.54 -11.57 -18.56
N VAL A 70 19.38 -11.35 -17.55
CA VAL A 70 20.73 -11.88 -17.57
C VAL A 70 20.55 -13.38 -17.37
N LYS A 71 20.68 -14.18 -18.44
CA LYS A 71 20.91 -15.60 -18.28
C LYS A 71 22.26 -15.72 -17.58
N THR A 72 22.24 -15.97 -16.27
CA THR A 72 23.41 -16.47 -15.59
C THR A 72 23.79 -17.75 -16.30
N SER A 73 24.86 -17.70 -17.12
CA SER A 73 25.46 -18.90 -17.67
C SER A 73 25.84 -19.77 -16.46
N THR A 74 25.27 -20.95 -16.37
CA THR A 74 25.73 -22.02 -15.50
C THR A 74 27.09 -22.53 -16.02
N GLY A 75 28.10 -21.65 -16.00
CA GLY A 75 29.48 -21.95 -16.38
C GLY A 75 30.35 -21.77 -15.16
N SER A 76 31.07 -22.82 -14.83
CA SER A 76 32.10 -22.94 -13.79
C SER A 76 32.98 -21.69 -13.67
N GLY A 77 32.64 -20.83 -12.73
CA GLY A 77 33.33 -19.57 -12.47
C GLY A 77 32.50 -18.63 -11.58
N ALA A 78 31.51 -19.17 -10.90
CA ALA A 78 30.79 -18.41 -9.88
C ALA A 78 31.76 -18.08 -8.74
N SER A 79 32.04 -16.78 -8.57
CA SER A 79 32.51 -16.24 -7.30
C SER A 79 31.58 -16.75 -6.20
N ASP A 80 32.13 -17.14 -5.05
CA ASP A 80 31.43 -17.62 -3.84
C ASP A 80 30.44 -16.62 -3.23
N ASP A 81 30.04 -15.59 -3.96
CA ASP A 81 28.97 -14.69 -3.63
C ASP A 81 27.65 -15.34 -4.11
N ALA A 82 27.19 -16.32 -3.34
CA ALA A 82 25.93 -17.03 -3.60
C ALA A 82 24.79 -16.01 -3.51
N SER A 83 24.44 -15.43 -4.66
CA SER A 83 23.24 -14.60 -4.77
C SER A 83 22.06 -15.43 -4.29
N GLU A 84 21.38 -14.96 -3.24
CA GLU A 84 20.19 -15.62 -2.76
C GLU A 84 19.17 -15.75 -3.90
N THR A 85 18.65 -16.95 -4.07
CA THR A 85 17.62 -17.24 -5.06
C THR A 85 16.28 -17.36 -4.37
N TYR A 86 15.25 -16.84 -4.99
CA TYR A 86 13.87 -16.87 -4.51
C TYR A 86 12.97 -17.47 -5.58
N ASP A 87 11.93 -18.21 -5.16
CA ASP A 87 10.88 -18.70 -6.05
C ASP A 87 9.99 -17.54 -6.50
N VAL A 88 9.74 -16.58 -5.60
CA VAL A 88 8.88 -15.42 -5.86
C VAL A 88 9.51 -14.16 -5.27
N VAL A 89 9.55 -13.10 -6.09
CA VAL A 89 9.91 -11.75 -5.64
C VAL A 89 8.70 -10.84 -5.81
N VAL A 90 8.24 -10.26 -4.71
CA VAL A 90 7.11 -9.34 -4.67
C VAL A 90 7.62 -7.91 -4.59
N CYS A 91 7.34 -7.10 -5.62
CA CYS A 91 7.75 -5.70 -5.68
C CYS A 91 6.66 -4.79 -5.11
N GLY A 92 6.93 -4.16 -3.98
CA GLY A 92 6.00 -3.33 -3.22
C GLY A 92 5.30 -4.10 -2.11
N GLY A 93 5.51 -3.65 -0.86
CA GLY A 93 5.16 -4.41 0.33
C GLY A 93 3.76 -4.17 0.89
N THR A 94 3.16 -2.98 0.71
CA THR A 94 1.92 -2.63 1.45
C THR A 94 0.77 -3.63 1.22
N LEU A 95 0.46 -3.99 -0.03
CA LEU A 95 -0.48 -5.09 -0.34
C LEU A 95 0.25 -6.38 -0.66
N GLY A 96 1.46 -6.27 -1.20
CA GLY A 96 2.28 -7.41 -1.58
C GLY A 96 2.60 -8.35 -0.42
N ILE A 97 2.73 -7.80 0.80
CA ILE A 97 3.02 -8.63 1.99
C ILE A 97 1.92 -9.67 2.27
N LEU A 98 0.66 -9.38 1.95
CA LEU A 98 -0.45 -10.31 2.12
C LEU A 98 -0.25 -11.56 1.25
N VAL A 99 0.10 -11.34 -0.01
CA VAL A 99 0.37 -12.42 -0.98
C VAL A 99 1.67 -13.13 -0.64
N ALA A 100 2.73 -12.38 -0.33
CA ALA A 100 4.02 -12.93 0.05
C ALA A 100 3.92 -13.86 1.26
N THR A 101 3.17 -13.45 2.30
CA THR A 101 2.95 -14.27 3.50
C THR A 101 2.23 -15.57 3.16
N ALA A 102 1.17 -15.49 2.33
CA ALA A 102 0.44 -16.67 1.92
C ALA A 102 1.31 -17.67 1.12
N LEU A 103 2.17 -17.15 0.25
CA LEU A 103 3.10 -17.97 -0.56
C LEU A 103 4.21 -18.59 0.31
N GLN A 104 4.85 -17.76 1.16
CA GLN A 104 5.90 -18.22 2.06
C GLN A 104 5.40 -19.36 2.97
N ARG A 105 4.22 -19.20 3.56
CA ARG A 105 3.62 -20.21 4.43
C ARG A 105 3.17 -21.49 3.70
N ARG A 106 3.09 -21.44 2.37
CA ARG A 106 2.87 -22.62 1.51
C ARG A 106 4.17 -23.24 1.00
N GLY A 107 5.32 -22.77 1.46
CA GLY A 107 6.63 -23.34 1.18
C GLY A 107 7.39 -22.72 0.02
N ALA A 108 6.85 -21.66 -0.63
CA ALA A 108 7.63 -20.91 -1.61
C ALA A 108 8.66 -20.01 -0.89
N LYS A 109 9.92 -20.04 -1.30
CA LYS A 109 10.93 -19.10 -0.82
C LYS A 109 10.64 -17.71 -1.41
N THR A 110 10.12 -16.81 -0.59
CA THR A 110 9.58 -15.53 -1.07
C THR A 110 10.39 -14.35 -0.52
N CYS A 111 10.60 -13.34 -1.38
CA CYS A 111 11.21 -12.07 -1.01
C CYS A 111 10.23 -10.93 -1.31
N VAL A 112 10.17 -9.95 -0.43
CA VAL A 112 9.47 -8.67 -0.65
C VAL A 112 10.50 -7.57 -0.79
N VAL A 113 10.45 -6.85 -1.93
CA VAL A 113 11.29 -5.67 -2.16
C VAL A 113 10.43 -4.42 -1.96
N GLU A 114 10.78 -3.61 -0.95
CA GLU A 114 10.07 -2.38 -0.63
C GLU A 114 11.04 -1.20 -0.54
N ARG A 115 10.76 -0.15 -1.29
CA ARG A 115 11.62 1.03 -1.37
C ARG A 115 11.70 1.82 -0.07
N GLY A 116 10.70 1.74 0.77
CA GLY A 116 10.57 2.50 2.00
C GLY A 116 10.24 1.62 3.20
N ALA A 117 9.69 2.21 4.24
CA ALA A 117 9.20 1.44 5.36
C ALA A 117 7.98 0.61 4.95
N LEU A 118 8.07 -0.71 5.11
CA LEU A 118 6.94 -1.60 4.88
C LEU A 118 5.94 -1.43 6.01
N ARG A 119 4.94 -0.60 5.78
CA ARG A 119 3.86 -0.31 6.75
C ARG A 119 2.56 -0.01 6.04
N GLY A 120 1.45 -0.27 6.70
CA GLY A 120 0.13 0.21 6.31
C GLY A 120 0.00 1.71 6.57
N ARG A 121 -0.94 2.36 5.91
CA ARG A 121 -1.31 3.74 6.19
C ARG A 121 -2.26 3.79 7.40
N GLU A 122 -2.36 4.95 8.03
CA GLU A 122 -3.23 5.16 9.19
C GLU A 122 -4.72 5.18 8.82
N GLN A 123 -5.05 5.64 7.62
CA GLN A 123 -6.43 5.67 7.16
C GLN A 123 -6.98 4.25 7.04
N GLU A 124 -8.07 3.97 7.72
CA GLU A 124 -8.71 2.66 7.70
C GLU A 124 -9.13 2.23 6.28
N TRP A 125 -9.16 0.93 6.06
CA TRP A 125 -9.71 0.32 4.87
C TRP A 125 -11.07 -0.26 5.17
N ASN A 126 -12.02 -0.01 4.28
CA ASN A 126 -13.32 -0.65 4.31
C ASN A 126 -13.26 -1.93 3.47
N VAL A 127 -13.57 -3.04 4.10
CA VAL A 127 -13.62 -4.36 3.50
C VAL A 127 -14.84 -5.11 4.00
N SER A 128 -15.20 -6.21 3.36
CA SER A 128 -16.20 -7.12 3.92
C SER A 128 -15.55 -8.11 4.91
N ARG A 129 -16.36 -8.62 5.82
CA ARG A 129 -15.92 -9.69 6.73
C ARG A 129 -15.41 -10.91 5.96
N ALA A 130 -16.10 -11.26 4.87
CA ALA A 130 -15.71 -12.38 4.02
C ALA A 130 -14.33 -12.19 3.37
N GLU A 131 -14.05 -10.99 2.84
CA GLU A 131 -12.73 -10.66 2.26
C GLU A 131 -11.61 -10.75 3.31
N THR A 132 -11.89 -10.30 4.53
CA THR A 132 -10.90 -10.40 5.62
C THR A 132 -10.63 -11.86 5.99
N LEU A 133 -11.66 -12.70 6.05
CA LEU A 133 -11.53 -14.12 6.33
C LEU A 133 -10.84 -14.89 5.19
N ALA A 134 -10.90 -14.39 3.95
CA ALA A 134 -10.15 -14.98 2.85
C ALA A 134 -8.62 -14.93 3.09
N LEU A 135 -8.12 -13.96 3.86
CA LEU A 135 -6.71 -13.92 4.27
C LEU A 135 -6.37 -15.05 5.25
N VAL A 136 -7.32 -15.47 6.06
CA VAL A 136 -7.16 -16.63 6.96
C VAL A 136 -7.12 -17.93 6.13
N ASP A 137 -8.06 -18.07 5.20
CA ASP A 137 -8.12 -19.24 4.31
C ASP A 137 -6.87 -19.35 3.42
N ALA A 138 -6.33 -18.20 3.03
CA ALA A 138 -5.04 -18.12 2.32
C ALA A 138 -3.83 -18.47 3.22
N GLY A 139 -3.99 -18.51 4.53
CA GLY A 139 -2.92 -18.76 5.50
C GLY A 139 -2.05 -17.53 5.80
N ALA A 140 -2.41 -16.36 5.32
CA ALA A 140 -1.66 -15.13 5.58
C ALA A 140 -1.84 -14.63 7.02
N LEU A 141 -3.03 -14.79 7.58
CA LEU A 141 -3.38 -14.40 8.95
C LEU A 141 -4.06 -15.54 9.71
N SER A 142 -4.13 -15.44 11.03
CA SER A 142 -5.05 -16.20 11.86
C SER A 142 -6.37 -15.44 12.06
N ARG A 143 -7.37 -16.09 12.65
CA ARG A 143 -8.64 -15.42 13.01
C ARG A 143 -8.41 -14.35 14.08
N GLU A 144 -7.53 -14.63 15.02
CA GLU A 144 -7.13 -13.71 16.08
C GLU A 144 -6.46 -12.46 15.52
N ASP A 145 -5.55 -12.63 14.54
CA ASP A 145 -4.91 -11.49 13.86
C ASP A 145 -5.95 -10.60 13.16
N VAL A 146 -6.97 -11.19 12.55
CA VAL A 146 -8.06 -10.45 11.90
C VAL A 146 -8.84 -9.65 12.94
N GLU A 147 -9.20 -10.24 14.08
CA GLU A 147 -9.92 -9.52 15.15
C GLU A 147 -9.09 -8.37 15.73
N GLU A 148 -7.78 -8.53 15.87
CA GLU A 148 -6.88 -7.45 16.33
C GLU A 148 -6.76 -6.29 15.33
N CYS A 149 -6.91 -6.57 14.05
CA CYS A 149 -6.88 -5.55 12.99
C CYS A 149 -8.22 -4.85 12.82
N LEU A 150 -9.31 -5.46 13.28
CA LEU A 150 -10.65 -4.91 13.16
C LEU A 150 -10.81 -3.67 14.07
N MET A 151 -11.30 -2.59 13.50
CA MET A 151 -11.58 -1.34 14.22
C MET A 151 -13.07 -1.15 14.46
N ILE A 152 -13.88 -1.48 13.48
CA ILE A 152 -15.34 -1.35 13.54
C ILE A 152 -16.00 -2.36 12.59
N GLU A 153 -17.16 -2.84 12.99
CA GLU A 153 -18.03 -3.65 12.15
C GLU A 153 -19.47 -3.12 12.26
N PHE A 154 -20.13 -2.97 11.13
CA PHE A 154 -21.51 -2.48 11.07
C PHE A 154 -22.27 -3.12 9.92
N ASN A 155 -23.57 -3.35 10.14
CA ASN A 155 -24.43 -3.98 9.15
C ASN A 155 -25.90 -3.67 9.50
N PRO A 156 -26.72 -3.12 8.58
CA PRO A 156 -26.42 -2.81 7.17
C PRO A 156 -25.62 -1.52 6.98
N ILE A 157 -25.09 -1.35 5.76
CA ILE A 157 -24.51 -0.10 5.31
C ILE A 157 -25.58 0.73 4.62
N ARG A 158 -25.63 2.01 4.98
CA ARG A 158 -26.45 3.00 4.31
C ARG A 158 -25.64 3.76 3.26
N CYS A 159 -26.01 3.63 2.00
CA CYS A 159 -25.42 4.37 0.90
C CYS A 159 -26.41 5.41 0.39
N GLY A 160 -26.04 6.69 0.44
CA GLY A 160 -26.83 7.80 -0.07
C GLY A 160 -26.02 8.67 -1.01
N PHE A 161 -26.66 9.22 -2.03
CA PHE A 161 -26.06 10.16 -2.96
C PHE A 161 -26.78 11.51 -2.87
N LYS A 162 -26.02 12.61 -2.90
CA LYS A 162 -26.59 13.95 -2.87
C LYS A 162 -27.56 14.14 -4.05
N GLY A 163 -28.82 14.46 -3.75
CA GLY A 163 -29.86 14.68 -4.74
C GLY A 163 -30.58 13.40 -5.20
N ALA A 164 -30.30 12.27 -4.62
CA ALA A 164 -31.08 11.06 -4.86
C ALA A 164 -32.28 10.97 -3.90
N ASP A 165 -33.43 10.53 -4.43
CA ASP A 165 -34.65 10.38 -3.65
C ASP A 165 -34.69 9.12 -2.76
N ARG A 166 -33.70 8.24 -2.92
CA ARG A 166 -33.65 6.96 -2.21
C ARG A 166 -32.25 6.68 -1.70
N GLU A 167 -32.18 6.07 -0.54
CA GLU A 167 -30.98 5.48 0.04
C GLU A 167 -30.98 3.98 -0.21
N LEU A 168 -29.80 3.43 -0.45
CA LEU A 168 -29.58 2.00 -0.59
C LEU A 168 -29.06 1.44 0.73
N MET A 169 -29.71 0.40 1.23
CA MET A 169 -29.24 -0.37 2.37
C MET A 169 -28.64 -1.68 1.86
N THR A 170 -27.33 -1.85 2.04
CA THR A 170 -26.60 -3.07 1.65
C THR A 170 -26.14 -3.84 2.89
N ARG A 171 -25.95 -5.15 2.74
CA ARG A 171 -25.44 -6.03 3.79
C ARG A 171 -24.19 -6.74 3.32
N ASP A 172 -23.30 -6.99 4.26
CA ASP A 172 -22.10 -7.84 4.09
C ASP A 172 -21.11 -7.37 3.01
N ILE A 173 -21.18 -6.08 2.63
CA ILE A 173 -20.31 -5.43 1.66
C ILE A 173 -19.69 -4.21 2.34
N LEU A 174 -18.36 -4.11 2.35
CA LEU A 174 -17.60 -3.00 2.96
C LEU A 174 -18.02 -2.69 4.40
N ASN A 175 -18.47 -3.70 5.12
CA ASN A 175 -19.12 -3.57 6.43
C ASN A 175 -18.15 -3.62 7.61
N THR A 176 -16.85 -3.71 7.34
CA THR A 176 -15.80 -3.65 8.35
C THR A 176 -14.79 -2.56 8.03
N GLY A 177 -14.39 -1.83 9.07
CA GLY A 177 -13.22 -0.95 9.04
C GLY A 177 -12.04 -1.66 9.68
N ILE A 178 -10.92 -1.78 8.95
CA ILE A 178 -9.74 -2.47 9.42
C ILE A 178 -8.53 -1.52 9.41
N SER A 179 -7.63 -1.66 10.39
CA SER A 179 -6.39 -0.90 10.45
C SER A 179 -5.36 -1.46 9.47
N PRO A 180 -5.03 -0.74 8.39
CA PRO A 180 -3.98 -1.19 7.47
C PRO A 180 -2.62 -1.29 8.13
N GLU A 181 -2.34 -0.43 9.10
CA GLU A 181 -1.09 -0.44 9.86
C GLU A 181 -0.92 -1.76 10.62
N LYS A 182 -1.94 -2.16 11.38
CA LYS A 182 -1.93 -3.42 12.12
C LYS A 182 -1.88 -4.62 11.16
N LEU A 183 -2.69 -4.57 10.10
CA LEU A 183 -2.78 -5.65 9.11
C LEU A 183 -1.42 -5.92 8.43
N VAL A 184 -0.78 -4.88 7.92
CA VAL A 184 0.53 -5.00 7.26
C VAL A 184 1.60 -5.45 8.25
N LYS A 185 1.58 -4.90 9.48
CA LYS A 185 2.50 -5.30 10.54
C LYS A 185 2.36 -6.79 10.86
N ARG A 186 1.14 -7.28 11.10
CA ARG A 186 0.89 -8.68 11.41
C ARG A 186 1.29 -9.62 10.27
N CYS A 187 0.95 -9.25 9.02
CA CYS A 187 1.39 -10.03 7.87
C CYS A 187 2.91 -10.08 7.76
N ARG A 188 3.59 -8.96 7.99
CA ARG A 188 5.05 -8.90 7.99
C ARG A 188 5.66 -9.82 9.06
N GLU A 189 5.19 -9.73 10.30
CA GLU A 189 5.65 -10.58 11.40
C GLU A 189 5.52 -12.06 11.02
N ARG A 190 4.36 -12.48 10.53
CA ARG A 190 4.12 -13.87 10.09
C ARG A 190 4.94 -14.29 8.87
N PHE A 191 5.25 -13.35 7.99
CA PHE A 191 6.11 -13.58 6.84
C PHE A 191 7.55 -13.84 7.27
N GLU A 192 8.10 -12.98 8.14
CA GLU A 192 9.45 -13.10 8.67
C GLU A 192 9.60 -14.34 9.57
N GLU A 193 8.61 -14.65 10.42
CA GLU A 193 8.54 -15.88 11.22
C GLU A 193 8.56 -17.15 10.36
N ALA A 194 7.98 -17.10 9.18
CA ALA A 194 8.00 -18.20 8.22
C ALA A 194 9.29 -18.27 7.37
N GLY A 195 10.27 -17.39 7.64
CA GLY A 195 11.55 -17.34 6.94
C GLY A 195 11.52 -16.49 5.65
N GLY A 196 10.51 -15.64 5.47
CA GLY A 196 10.45 -14.69 4.37
C GLY A 196 11.43 -13.53 4.54
N THR A 197 11.92 -12.97 3.43
CA THR A 197 12.91 -11.89 3.42
C THR A 197 12.30 -10.58 2.93
N VAL A 198 12.56 -9.47 3.64
CA VAL A 198 12.20 -8.11 3.21
C VAL A 198 13.49 -7.35 2.91
N LEU A 199 13.59 -6.80 1.68
CA LEU A 199 14.71 -6.01 1.18
C LEU A 199 14.29 -4.57 0.89
#